data_fc1d43db3909d9be632730c7deb8c509
#
_entry.id   fc1d43db3909d9be632730c7deb8c509
#
_cell.length_a   1.000
_cell.length_b   1.000
_cell.length_c   1.000
_cell.angle_alpha   90.00
_cell.angle_beta   90.00
_cell.angle_gamma   90.00
#
_symmetry.space_group_name_H-M   'P 1'
#
loop_
_entity.id
_entity.type
_entity.pdbx_description
1 polymer ?
#
loop_
_entity_poly.entity_id
_entity_poly.type
_entity_poly.pdbx_seq_one_letter_code
_entity_poly.pdbx_strand_id
1 'polypeptide(L)'
;MKIILKQINILGLVGLIFTAQSCSRPTAQPEEEKFEVTDSLISRLLIDTVMQSNNGTRLNFSARITANEERKADIFPMVGGSVTKVTARLGDPVRQGQTLATVASAEMAGFDKEVASSAAELSSAERTLKQAEELFNSGLSSARELKDAQNDLLIKKAEHRRAKATLQLNGGNNNGIYTIKSPLAGFVIDKKVNTGMQLRPDNDNSLFTIADLSAVWAIINIYESDISSIKEGSEVSTTILSYPDRIFKGKIDKIYNMIDQESKVMNARVIIPNPGFLIKPGMMATVNVSARSETELPVVNARGIIFDENKNFVLVLDSANKIRIQEVSIGRKTGDKAYLSKGLQPGDRIIASRQVFLYESLKN
;
A
#
# COMPACT_ATOMS: atom_id res chain seq x y z
N MET A 1 -50.84 23.71 -76.50
CA MET A 1 -51.33 24.87 -77.27
C MET A 1 -50.18 25.43 -78.04
N LYS A 2 -50.22 25.20 -79.29
CA LYS A 2 -49.75 26.02 -80.45
C LYS A 2 -48.24 26.23 -80.48
N ILE A 3 -47.51 25.55 -81.43
CA ILE A 3 -47.54 25.92 -82.85
C ILE A 3 -46.52 27.06 -83.06
N ILE A 4 -45.49 27.04 -83.87
CA ILE A 4 -45.31 26.86 -85.33
C ILE A 4 -43.83 27.11 -85.62
N LEU A 5 -43.20 26.26 -86.37
CA LEU A 5 -42.81 26.38 -87.77
C LEU A 5 -41.74 27.53 -88.06
N LYS A 6 -40.81 27.41 -88.81
CA LYS A 6 -40.58 26.94 -90.16
C LYS A 6 -39.17 27.36 -90.55
N GLN A 7 -38.42 26.50 -91.12
CA GLN A 7 -38.04 26.40 -92.53
C GLN A 7 -36.87 27.29 -93.04
N ILE A 8 -35.98 26.56 -93.71
CA ILE A 8 -35.40 26.78 -95.05
C ILE A 8 -34.22 27.76 -95.14
N ASN A 9 -33.13 27.47 -95.68
CA ASN A 9 -32.73 26.93 -96.99
C ASN A 9 -31.15 26.78 -96.97
N ILE A 10 -30.57 25.69 -97.41
CA ILE A 10 -30.05 25.36 -98.79
C ILE A 10 -29.17 26.42 -99.42
N LEU A 11 -27.99 25.96 -99.79
CA LEU A 11 -27.14 26.26 -100.90
C LEU A 11 -25.71 26.79 -100.58
N GLY A 12 -24.73 26.08 -101.20
CA GLY A 12 -23.48 26.58 -101.62
C GLY A 12 -22.29 25.84 -101.01
N LEU A 13 -21.99 24.71 -101.43
CA LEU A 13 -21.13 24.22 -102.52
C LEU A 13 -19.70 24.80 -102.54
N VAL A 14 -18.75 23.86 -102.63
CA VAL A 14 -17.43 23.91 -103.13
C VAL A 14 -16.27 24.29 -102.18
N GLY A 15 -15.52 23.26 -101.88
CA GLY A 15 -14.08 23.24 -102.16
C GLY A 15 -13.13 23.82 -101.13
N LEU A 16 -12.52 23.01 -100.35
CA LEU A 16 -11.06 22.91 -100.36
C LEU A 16 -10.59 21.74 -99.50
N ILE A 17 -10.03 20.74 -100.13
CA ILE A 17 -9.30 19.65 -99.48
C ILE A 17 -8.02 20.24 -98.91
N PHE A 18 -7.92 20.32 -97.59
CA PHE A 18 -6.61 20.47 -96.89
C PHE A 18 -6.40 19.24 -96.02
N THR A 19 -5.48 18.40 -96.44
CA THR A 19 -4.90 17.30 -95.71
C THR A 19 -4.12 17.84 -94.50
N ALA A 20 -4.70 17.78 -93.31
CA ALA A 20 -3.91 17.94 -92.09
C ALA A 20 -3.53 16.56 -91.58
N GLN A 21 -2.26 16.19 -91.79
CA GLN A 21 -1.58 15.10 -91.10
C GLN A 21 -1.56 15.41 -89.56
N SER A 22 -2.46 14.77 -88.83
CA SER A 22 -2.42 14.76 -87.37
C SER A 22 -1.33 13.79 -86.95
N CYS A 23 -0.17 14.30 -86.53
CA CYS A 23 0.80 13.53 -85.73
C CYS A 23 0.15 13.14 -84.42
N SER A 24 -0.30 11.88 -84.28
CA SER A 24 -0.58 11.27 -83.04
C SER A 24 0.74 11.08 -82.28
N ARG A 25 1.00 11.98 -81.28
CA ARG A 25 1.98 11.71 -80.24
C ARG A 25 1.44 10.55 -79.44
N PRO A 26 2.22 9.47 -79.20
CA PRO A 26 1.84 8.51 -78.18
C PRO A 26 1.84 9.22 -76.85
N THR A 27 0.67 9.23 -76.17
CA THR A 27 0.58 9.62 -74.79
C THR A 27 1.35 8.58 -74.04
N ALA A 28 2.57 8.91 -73.60
CA ALA A 28 3.28 8.12 -72.63
C ALA A 28 2.39 8.09 -71.40
N GLN A 29 1.86 6.92 -71.07
CA GLN A 29 1.32 6.68 -69.73
C GLN A 29 2.43 7.03 -68.74
N PRO A 30 2.19 7.82 -67.70
CA PRO A 30 3.18 7.98 -66.67
C PRO A 30 3.45 6.57 -66.10
N GLU A 31 4.64 6.03 -66.34
CA GLU A 31 5.15 4.94 -65.53
C GLU A 31 5.01 5.40 -64.08
N GLU A 32 4.21 4.70 -63.30
CA GLU A 32 4.21 4.88 -61.86
C GLU A 32 5.66 4.62 -61.40
N GLU A 33 6.38 5.67 -61.08
CA GLU A 33 7.70 5.58 -60.45
C GLU A 33 7.51 4.82 -59.15
N LYS A 34 7.82 3.53 -59.17
CA LYS A 34 7.86 2.75 -57.96
C LYS A 34 8.83 3.41 -57.00
N PHE A 35 8.32 3.84 -55.87
CA PHE A 35 9.13 4.48 -54.81
C PHE A 35 10.28 3.53 -54.44
N GLU A 36 11.49 3.85 -54.91
CA GLU A 36 12.69 3.08 -54.53
C GLU A 36 13.35 3.71 -53.32
N VAL A 37 13.50 2.89 -52.29
CA VAL A 37 14.21 3.27 -51.06
C VAL A 37 15.71 3.28 -51.34
N THR A 38 16.29 4.46 -51.45
CA THR A 38 17.75 4.63 -51.72
C THR A 38 18.54 4.62 -50.40
N ASP A 39 19.81 4.17 -50.42
CA ASP A 39 20.70 4.22 -49.25
C ASP A 39 20.86 5.64 -48.68
N SER A 40 20.79 6.67 -49.55
CA SER A 40 20.81 8.08 -49.15
C SER A 40 19.57 8.44 -48.28
N LEU A 41 18.43 7.88 -48.57
CA LEU A 41 17.21 8.06 -47.72
C LEU A 41 17.37 7.36 -46.39
N ILE A 42 17.83 6.11 -46.41
CA ILE A 42 18.01 5.30 -45.19
C ILE A 42 18.98 5.98 -44.22
N SER A 43 20.06 6.57 -44.68
CA SER A 43 21.04 7.25 -43.87
C SER A 43 20.50 8.47 -43.09
N ARG A 44 19.33 9.01 -43.49
CA ARG A 44 18.65 10.16 -42.89
C ARG A 44 17.48 9.74 -41.97
N LEU A 45 17.20 8.43 -41.87
CA LEU A 45 16.13 7.91 -41.02
C LEU A 45 16.67 7.60 -39.60
N LEU A 46 15.84 7.83 -38.62
CA LEU A 46 16.08 7.33 -37.27
C LEU A 46 15.73 5.85 -37.25
N ILE A 47 16.72 5.03 -37.05
CA ILE A 47 16.54 3.56 -36.91
C ILE A 47 16.66 3.21 -35.44
N ASP A 48 15.67 2.51 -34.93
CA ASP A 48 15.64 1.97 -33.57
C ASP A 48 15.80 0.46 -33.64
N THR A 49 16.48 -0.12 -32.66
CA THR A 49 16.65 -1.58 -32.54
C THR A 49 15.72 -2.12 -31.50
N VAL A 50 14.99 -3.18 -31.86
CA VAL A 50 14.09 -3.90 -30.95
C VAL A 50 14.91 -4.52 -29.83
N MET A 51 14.70 -4.06 -28.62
CA MET A 51 15.36 -4.58 -27.42
C MET A 51 14.46 -5.60 -26.73
N GLN A 52 15.06 -6.57 -26.07
CA GLN A 52 14.33 -7.44 -25.14
C GLN A 52 14.10 -6.67 -23.83
N SER A 53 12.88 -6.66 -23.34
CA SER A 53 12.58 -5.97 -22.11
C SER A 53 12.81 -6.89 -20.91
N ASN A 54 13.88 -6.60 -20.16
CA ASN A 54 14.09 -7.16 -18.82
C ASN A 54 13.40 -6.32 -17.73
N ASN A 55 12.73 -5.24 -18.12
CA ASN A 55 12.06 -4.37 -17.16
C ASN A 55 10.68 -4.93 -16.82
N GLY A 56 10.57 -5.51 -15.65
CA GLY A 56 9.28 -5.83 -15.04
C GLY A 56 8.33 -4.62 -15.07
N THR A 57 7.06 -4.89 -15.10
CA THR A 57 6.02 -3.85 -15.01
C THR A 57 6.17 -3.15 -13.66
N ARG A 58 6.36 -1.84 -13.67
CA ARG A 58 6.21 -1.06 -12.45
C ARG A 58 4.73 -0.80 -12.23
N LEU A 59 4.18 -1.41 -11.20
CA LEU A 59 2.82 -1.15 -10.76
C LEU A 59 2.86 -0.13 -9.63
N ASN A 60 2.01 0.87 -9.71
CA ASN A 60 1.92 1.93 -8.72
C ASN A 60 0.61 1.80 -7.97
N PHE A 61 0.68 1.64 -6.66
CA PHE A 61 -0.47 1.49 -5.79
C PHE A 61 -0.55 2.64 -4.81
N SER A 62 -1.75 3.12 -4.57
CA SER A 62 -1.99 4.02 -3.45
C SER A 62 -1.93 3.23 -2.15
N ALA A 63 -1.36 3.86 -1.12
CA ALA A 63 -1.21 3.25 0.19
C ALA A 63 -1.50 4.26 1.29
N ARG A 64 -2.01 3.75 2.41
CA ARG A 64 -2.14 4.48 3.65
C ARG A 64 -1.15 3.94 4.68
N ILE A 65 -0.41 4.84 5.32
CA ILE A 65 0.49 4.46 6.41
C ILE A 65 -0.32 4.26 7.68
N THR A 66 -0.10 3.11 8.33
CA THR A 66 -0.67 2.76 9.63
C THR A 66 0.44 2.42 10.62
N ALA A 67 0.13 2.45 11.90
CA ALA A 67 1.00 1.87 12.90
C ALA A 67 1.08 0.35 12.71
N ASN A 68 2.15 -0.25 13.20
CA ASN A 68 2.23 -1.71 13.28
C ASN A 68 1.25 -2.22 14.34
N GLU A 69 0.16 -2.87 13.91
CA GLU A 69 -0.88 -3.40 14.80
C GLU A 69 -0.36 -4.46 15.77
N GLU A 70 0.72 -5.17 15.44
CA GLU A 70 1.36 -6.16 16.30
C GLU A 70 2.20 -5.50 17.42
N ARG A 71 2.49 -4.20 17.29
CA ARG A 71 3.25 -3.39 18.25
C ARG A 71 2.46 -2.15 18.67
N LYS A 72 1.15 -2.29 18.75
CA LYS A 72 0.20 -1.29 19.20
C LYS A 72 -0.53 -1.80 20.42
N ALA A 73 -0.83 -0.93 21.36
CA ALA A 73 -1.65 -1.23 22.51
C ALA A 73 -2.71 -0.16 22.71
N ASP A 74 -3.95 -0.58 22.72
CA ASP A 74 -5.10 0.20 23.13
C ASP A 74 -5.32 0.02 24.64
N ILE A 75 -5.36 1.11 25.38
CA ILE A 75 -5.44 1.11 26.84
C ILE A 75 -6.85 1.51 27.24
N PHE A 76 -7.54 0.61 27.89
CA PHE A 76 -8.92 0.77 28.38
C PHE A 76 -8.95 1.02 29.89
N PRO A 77 -10.00 1.63 30.43
CA PRO A 77 -10.15 1.78 31.88
C PRO A 77 -10.43 0.40 32.50
N MET A 78 -9.64 0.01 33.50
CA MET A 78 -9.87 -1.24 34.25
C MET A 78 -10.82 -1.04 35.43
N VAL A 79 -10.92 0.20 35.93
CA VAL A 79 -11.75 0.57 37.08
C VAL A 79 -12.49 1.88 36.82
N GLY A 80 -13.64 2.03 37.46
CA GLY A 80 -14.38 3.28 37.43
C GLY A 80 -13.76 4.35 38.34
N GLY A 81 -13.94 5.62 37.97
CA GLY A 81 -13.45 6.73 38.80
C GLY A 81 -13.28 8.03 38.06
N SER A 82 -12.75 9.04 38.75
CA SER A 82 -12.46 10.36 38.16
C SER A 82 -10.97 10.52 37.84
N VAL A 83 -10.65 10.98 36.63
CA VAL A 83 -9.28 11.25 36.21
C VAL A 83 -8.74 12.48 36.94
N THR A 84 -7.76 12.28 37.82
CA THR A 84 -7.16 13.34 38.62
C THR A 84 -6.07 14.08 37.87
N LYS A 85 -5.29 13.36 37.03
CA LYS A 85 -4.18 13.94 36.27
C LYS A 85 -3.93 13.14 35.01
N VAL A 86 -3.63 13.85 33.91
CA VAL A 86 -3.13 13.28 32.65
C VAL A 86 -1.74 13.80 32.43
N THR A 87 -0.74 12.92 32.34
CA THR A 87 0.68 13.30 32.19
C THR A 87 1.17 13.16 30.78
N ALA A 88 0.60 12.23 29.98
CA ALA A 88 0.98 12.00 28.58
C ALA A 88 0.10 12.82 27.62
N ARG A 89 0.70 13.36 26.59
CA ARG A 89 0.04 14.13 25.53
C ARG A 89 0.09 13.36 24.22
N LEU A 90 -0.79 13.70 23.29
CA LEU A 90 -0.75 13.15 21.94
C LEU A 90 0.61 13.49 21.28
N GLY A 91 1.27 12.47 20.72
CA GLY A 91 2.59 12.61 20.09
C GLY A 91 3.78 12.40 21.02
N ASP A 92 3.57 12.37 22.35
CA ASP A 92 4.68 12.17 23.29
C ASP A 92 5.30 10.77 23.16
N PRO A 93 6.65 10.66 23.25
CA PRO A 93 7.31 9.39 23.44
C PRO A 93 7.10 8.89 24.88
N VAL A 94 6.81 7.61 25.03
CA VAL A 94 6.60 6.97 26.32
C VAL A 94 7.42 5.69 26.45
N ARG A 95 7.84 5.37 27.69
CA ARG A 95 8.51 4.12 28.02
C ARG A 95 7.52 3.10 28.55
N GLN A 96 7.85 1.84 28.44
CA GLN A 96 7.09 0.78 29.11
C GLN A 96 7.05 1.05 30.62
N GLY A 97 5.84 0.91 31.22
CA GLY A 97 5.61 1.18 32.65
C GLY A 97 5.45 2.67 33.01
N GLN A 98 5.68 3.60 32.06
CA GLN A 98 5.49 5.02 32.31
C GLN A 98 4.04 5.35 32.62
N THR A 99 3.82 6.19 33.64
CA THR A 99 2.48 6.68 34.03
C THR A 99 1.96 7.65 32.96
N LEU A 100 0.77 7.38 32.45
CA LEU A 100 0.06 8.18 31.45
C LEU A 100 -1.01 9.05 32.08
N ALA A 101 -1.73 8.49 33.08
CA ALA A 101 -2.76 9.21 33.83
C ALA A 101 -2.97 8.56 35.20
N THR A 102 -3.60 9.29 36.09
CA THR A 102 -4.03 8.81 37.42
C THR A 102 -5.53 9.04 37.60
N VAL A 103 -6.18 8.10 38.28
CA VAL A 103 -7.63 8.05 38.48
C VAL A 103 -7.91 7.84 39.94
N ALA A 104 -8.73 8.67 40.59
CA ALA A 104 -9.28 8.43 41.88
C ALA A 104 -10.47 7.46 41.77
N SER A 105 -10.38 6.30 42.40
CA SER A 105 -11.35 5.20 42.28
C SER A 105 -11.80 4.73 43.64
N ALA A 106 -13.11 4.73 43.85
CA ALA A 106 -13.71 4.14 45.06
C ALA A 106 -13.49 2.62 45.16
N GLU A 107 -13.41 1.97 43.99
CA GLU A 107 -13.13 0.52 43.92
C GLU A 107 -11.69 0.24 44.38
N MET A 108 -10.71 1.06 43.98
CA MET A 108 -9.33 0.95 44.48
C MET A 108 -9.25 1.19 45.97
N ALA A 109 -9.98 2.17 46.51
CA ALA A 109 -10.07 2.37 47.95
C ALA A 109 -10.65 1.17 48.69
N GLY A 110 -11.59 0.42 48.08
CA GLY A 110 -12.09 -0.86 48.56
C GLY A 110 -11.01 -1.94 48.62
N PHE A 111 -10.21 -2.10 47.58
CA PHE A 111 -9.09 -3.04 47.57
C PHE A 111 -8.01 -2.67 48.60
N ASP A 112 -7.70 -1.39 48.76
CA ASP A 112 -6.77 -0.88 49.77
C ASP A 112 -7.25 -1.25 51.21
N LYS A 113 -8.57 -1.06 51.50
CA LYS A 113 -9.17 -1.44 52.76
C LYS A 113 -9.03 -2.95 53.01
N GLU A 114 -9.27 -3.79 51.99
CA GLU A 114 -9.15 -5.25 52.11
C GLU A 114 -7.71 -5.67 52.43
N VAL A 115 -6.71 -5.05 51.76
CA VAL A 115 -5.29 -5.29 52.09
C VAL A 115 -4.96 -4.87 53.49
N ALA A 116 -5.44 -3.71 53.97
CA ALA A 116 -5.22 -3.24 55.33
C ALA A 116 -5.89 -4.17 56.40
N SER A 117 -7.13 -4.59 56.16
CA SER A 117 -7.86 -5.51 57.04
C SER A 117 -7.16 -6.87 57.15
N SER A 118 -6.83 -7.46 56.00
CA SER A 118 -6.15 -8.78 55.98
C SER A 118 -4.74 -8.73 56.59
N ALA A 119 -4.04 -7.58 56.48
CA ALA A 119 -2.75 -7.37 57.15
C ALA A 119 -2.90 -7.32 58.68
N ALA A 120 -3.95 -6.66 59.21
CA ALA A 120 -4.24 -6.63 60.63
C ALA A 120 -4.62 -8.01 61.20
N GLU A 121 -5.42 -8.77 60.43
CA GLU A 121 -5.77 -10.14 60.77
C GLU A 121 -4.56 -11.07 60.78
N LEU A 122 -3.67 -10.98 59.77
CA LEU A 122 -2.42 -11.72 59.73
C LEU A 122 -1.56 -11.42 60.95
N SER A 123 -1.37 -10.15 61.29
CA SER A 123 -0.62 -9.73 62.48
C SER A 123 -1.22 -10.26 63.78
N SER A 124 -2.55 -10.34 63.88
CA SER A 124 -3.25 -10.95 65.03
C SER A 124 -2.98 -12.45 65.13
N ALA A 125 -3.09 -13.19 63.99
CA ALA A 125 -2.82 -14.63 63.95
C ALA A 125 -1.34 -14.94 64.27
N GLU A 126 -0.40 -14.11 63.86
CA GLU A 126 1.03 -14.23 64.23
C GLU A 126 1.23 -14.12 65.75
N ARG A 127 0.57 -13.15 66.40
CA ARG A 127 0.64 -13.02 67.87
C ARG A 127 -0.01 -14.18 68.56
N THR A 128 -1.19 -14.67 68.13
CA THR A 128 -1.90 -15.82 68.66
C THR A 128 -1.04 -17.09 68.54
N LEU A 129 -0.38 -17.33 67.41
CA LEU A 129 0.53 -18.46 67.23
C LEU A 129 1.68 -18.39 68.25
N LYS A 130 2.33 -17.24 68.37
CA LYS A 130 3.42 -17.05 69.36
C LYS A 130 3.03 -17.33 70.75
N GLN A 131 1.84 -16.87 71.18
CA GLN A 131 1.28 -17.17 72.50
C GLN A 131 0.98 -18.67 72.67
N ALA A 132 0.41 -19.32 71.63
CA ALA A 132 0.11 -20.77 71.69
C ALA A 132 1.41 -21.61 71.80
N GLU A 133 2.48 -21.20 71.11
CA GLU A 133 3.81 -21.80 71.19
C GLU A 133 4.44 -21.67 72.61
N GLU A 134 4.34 -20.48 73.23
CA GLU A 134 4.80 -20.24 74.62
C GLU A 134 4.05 -21.06 75.63
N LEU A 135 2.73 -21.16 75.55
CA LEU A 135 1.90 -21.95 76.38
C LEU A 135 2.15 -23.46 76.20
N PHE A 136 2.29 -23.93 74.96
CA PHE A 136 2.57 -25.34 74.69
C PHE A 136 3.90 -25.78 75.29
N ASN A 137 4.97 -24.94 75.08
CA ASN A 137 6.29 -25.17 75.61
C ASN A 137 6.33 -25.19 77.16
N SER A 138 5.44 -24.44 77.75
CA SER A 138 5.27 -24.43 79.23
C SER A 138 4.36 -25.55 79.74
N GLY A 139 3.80 -26.43 78.91
CA GLY A 139 2.93 -27.51 79.25
C GLY A 139 1.48 -27.08 79.62
N LEU A 140 1.09 -25.83 79.33
CA LEU A 140 -0.18 -25.20 79.65
C LEU A 140 -1.22 -25.25 78.54
N SER A 141 -0.84 -25.74 77.32
CA SER A 141 -1.71 -25.86 76.16
C SER A 141 -1.55 -27.23 75.50
N SER A 142 -2.55 -27.66 74.74
CA SER A 142 -2.55 -28.91 73.98
C SER A 142 -1.88 -28.79 72.64
N ALA A 143 -1.35 -29.91 72.09
CA ALA A 143 -0.82 -29.95 70.69
C ALA A 143 -1.88 -29.60 69.66
N ARG A 144 -3.15 -29.79 69.92
CA ARG A 144 -4.27 -29.43 69.08
C ARG A 144 -4.41 -27.91 68.96
N GLU A 145 -4.40 -27.21 70.13
CA GLU A 145 -4.49 -25.74 70.14
C GLU A 145 -3.32 -25.08 69.39
N LEU A 146 -2.09 -25.58 69.55
CA LEU A 146 -0.94 -25.14 68.77
C LEU A 146 -1.16 -25.36 67.26
N LYS A 147 -1.67 -26.55 66.89
CA LYS A 147 -1.94 -26.86 65.48
C LYS A 147 -3.04 -25.99 64.88
N ASP A 148 -4.07 -25.70 65.66
CA ASP A 148 -5.17 -24.81 65.22
C ASP A 148 -4.65 -23.39 65.03
N ALA A 149 -3.77 -22.82 65.86
CA ALA A 149 -3.16 -21.55 65.72
C ALA A 149 -2.20 -21.50 64.48
N GLN A 150 -1.47 -22.61 64.23
CA GLN A 150 -0.64 -22.73 63.00
C GLN A 150 -1.50 -22.72 61.73
N ASN A 151 -2.61 -23.42 61.72
CA ASN A 151 -3.52 -23.48 60.58
C ASN A 151 -4.19 -22.11 60.33
N ASP A 152 -4.61 -21.41 61.41
CA ASP A 152 -5.19 -20.07 61.30
C ASP A 152 -4.19 -19.08 60.69
N LEU A 153 -2.94 -19.07 61.16
CA LEU A 153 -1.90 -18.25 60.56
C LEU A 153 -1.73 -18.54 59.05
N LEU A 154 -1.75 -19.83 58.66
CA LEU A 154 -1.60 -20.20 57.25
C LEU A 154 -2.76 -19.65 56.41
N ILE A 155 -4.00 -19.73 56.92
CA ILE A 155 -5.20 -19.19 56.27
C ILE A 155 -5.06 -17.67 56.11
N LYS A 156 -4.77 -16.93 57.22
CA LYS A 156 -4.65 -15.46 57.20
C LYS A 156 -3.52 -14.98 56.29
N LYS A 157 -2.43 -15.72 56.24
CA LYS A 157 -1.33 -15.45 55.29
C LYS A 157 -1.76 -15.62 53.84
N ALA A 158 -2.58 -16.61 53.53
CA ALA A 158 -3.12 -16.82 52.19
C ALA A 158 -4.13 -15.71 51.80
N GLU A 159 -5.01 -15.31 52.70
CA GLU A 159 -5.96 -14.20 52.51
C GLU A 159 -5.26 -12.89 52.24
N HIS A 160 -4.24 -12.52 53.02
CA HIS A 160 -3.47 -11.31 52.81
C HIS A 160 -2.74 -11.34 51.46
N ARG A 161 -2.14 -12.47 51.05
CA ARG A 161 -1.54 -12.61 49.71
C ARG A 161 -2.56 -12.42 48.59
N ARG A 162 -3.77 -12.99 48.74
CA ARG A 162 -4.85 -12.83 47.77
C ARG A 162 -5.25 -11.35 47.65
N ALA A 163 -5.53 -10.66 48.79
CA ALA A 163 -5.93 -9.25 48.79
C ALA A 163 -4.85 -8.37 48.09
N LYS A 164 -3.58 -8.59 48.43
CA LYS A 164 -2.45 -7.86 47.80
C LYS A 164 -2.33 -8.13 46.31
N ALA A 165 -2.48 -9.39 45.88
CA ALA A 165 -2.44 -9.75 44.46
C ALA A 165 -3.61 -9.09 43.70
N THR A 166 -4.82 -9.07 44.26
CA THR A 166 -5.99 -8.40 43.65
C THR A 166 -5.73 -6.91 43.45
N LEU A 167 -5.20 -6.21 44.46
CA LEU A 167 -4.85 -4.79 44.34
C LEU A 167 -3.81 -4.56 43.23
N GLN A 168 -2.77 -5.38 43.18
CA GLN A 168 -1.70 -5.25 42.18
C GLN A 168 -2.18 -5.51 40.74
N LEU A 169 -3.00 -6.57 40.56
CA LEU A 169 -3.58 -6.91 39.26
C LEU A 169 -4.44 -5.77 38.69
N ASN A 170 -5.12 -5.04 39.59
CA ASN A 170 -5.93 -3.88 39.19
C ASN A 170 -5.13 -2.57 39.12
N GLY A 171 -3.79 -2.61 39.19
CA GLY A 171 -2.94 -1.44 39.04
C GLY A 171 -2.95 -0.44 40.19
N GLY A 172 -3.44 -0.86 41.38
CA GLY A 172 -3.50 -0.04 42.58
C GLY A 172 -2.13 0.15 43.24
N ASN A 173 -2.02 1.22 44.04
CA ASN A 173 -0.80 1.63 44.74
C ASN A 173 -1.00 2.07 46.19
N ASN A 174 -1.97 1.49 46.88
CA ASN A 174 -2.29 1.72 48.30
C ASN A 174 -2.80 3.14 48.66
N ASN A 175 -3.45 3.86 47.79
CA ASN A 175 -4.00 5.20 48.10
C ASN A 175 -5.34 5.49 47.40
N GLY A 176 -6.10 4.47 47.00
CA GLY A 176 -7.34 4.65 46.23
C GLY A 176 -7.09 5.23 44.83
N ILE A 177 -5.84 5.20 44.35
CA ILE A 177 -5.44 5.75 43.09
C ILE A 177 -5.11 4.62 42.13
N TYR A 178 -5.84 4.57 41.02
CA TYR A 178 -5.50 3.76 39.87
C TYR A 178 -4.51 4.50 38.96
N THR A 179 -3.40 3.86 38.60
CA THR A 179 -2.36 4.44 37.76
C THR A 179 -2.38 3.76 36.40
N ILE A 180 -2.77 4.50 35.38
CA ILE A 180 -2.74 4.04 33.98
C ILE A 180 -1.31 4.14 33.50
N LYS A 181 -0.72 2.99 33.09
CA LYS A 181 0.67 2.88 32.62
C LYS A 181 0.72 2.40 31.18
N SER A 182 1.78 2.77 30.48
CA SER A 182 2.05 2.27 29.12
C SER A 182 2.52 0.82 29.19
N PRO A 183 1.89 -0.12 28.45
CA PRO A 183 2.32 -1.51 28.39
C PRO A 183 3.56 -1.73 27.52
N LEU A 184 3.90 -0.78 26.65
CA LEU A 184 5.06 -0.84 25.74
C LEU A 184 5.74 0.54 25.62
N ALA A 185 6.97 0.55 25.11
CA ALA A 185 7.66 1.77 24.72
C ALA A 185 7.21 2.18 23.29
N GLY A 186 6.92 3.47 23.09
CA GLY A 186 6.46 3.96 21.80
C GLY A 186 5.97 5.40 21.87
N PHE A 187 5.01 5.74 21.05
CA PHE A 187 4.41 7.07 20.97
C PHE A 187 2.91 7.00 21.25
N VAL A 188 2.38 8.04 21.89
CA VAL A 188 0.94 8.23 22.05
C VAL A 188 0.34 8.64 20.70
N ILE A 189 -0.33 7.73 20.02
CA ILE A 189 -0.93 7.99 18.69
C ILE A 189 -2.41 8.37 18.76
N ASP A 190 -3.09 8.06 19.87
CA ASP A 190 -4.44 8.53 20.17
C ASP A 190 -4.61 8.76 21.68
N LYS A 191 -5.41 9.77 22.05
CA LYS A 191 -5.71 10.16 23.42
C LYS A 191 -7.13 10.67 23.51
N LYS A 192 -7.98 9.92 24.24
CA LYS A 192 -9.41 10.25 24.45
C LYS A 192 -9.75 10.56 25.92
N VAL A 193 -8.75 10.79 26.76
CA VAL A 193 -8.92 11.06 28.18
C VAL A 193 -8.45 12.45 28.54
N ASN A 194 -9.20 13.12 29.43
CA ASN A 194 -8.88 14.43 29.99
C ASN A 194 -9.03 14.45 31.50
N THR A 195 -8.32 15.37 32.16
CA THR A 195 -8.47 15.59 33.59
C THR A 195 -9.92 15.98 33.92
N GLY A 196 -10.47 15.41 35.00
CA GLY A 196 -11.87 15.55 35.41
C GLY A 196 -12.86 14.62 34.72
N MET A 197 -12.42 13.86 33.71
CA MET A 197 -13.29 12.87 33.04
C MET A 197 -13.67 11.74 33.98
N GLN A 198 -14.94 11.34 33.95
CA GLN A 198 -15.43 10.15 34.63
C GLN A 198 -15.24 8.93 33.77
N LEU A 199 -14.56 7.91 34.32
CA LEU A 199 -14.32 6.63 33.65
C LEU A 199 -15.29 5.58 34.14
N ARG A 200 -15.68 4.68 33.25
CA ARG A 200 -16.47 3.49 33.53
C ARG A 200 -15.79 2.27 32.93
N PRO A 201 -15.71 1.15 33.61
CA PRO A 201 -15.07 -0.08 33.13
C PRO A 201 -15.74 -0.67 31.87
N ASP A 202 -17.03 -0.40 31.70
CA ASP A 202 -17.86 -0.86 30.56
C ASP A 202 -17.76 0.02 29.32
N ASN A 203 -16.85 1.00 29.30
CA ASN A 203 -16.66 1.87 28.16
C ASN A 203 -15.72 1.22 27.12
N ASP A 204 -16.25 0.95 25.93
CA ASP A 204 -15.51 0.35 24.81
C ASP A 204 -14.48 1.30 24.16
N ASN A 205 -14.38 2.55 24.59
CA ASN A 205 -13.40 3.50 24.06
C ASN A 205 -12.06 3.39 24.79
N SER A 206 -11.00 3.22 24.01
CA SER A 206 -9.63 3.30 24.53
C SER A 206 -9.35 4.71 25.08
N LEU A 207 -8.64 4.80 26.19
CA LEU A 207 -8.18 6.06 26.78
C LEU A 207 -6.93 6.60 26.06
N PHE A 208 -6.04 5.68 25.74
CA PHE A 208 -4.81 5.94 24.98
C PHE A 208 -4.59 4.81 24.00
N THR A 209 -3.96 5.14 22.88
CA THR A 209 -3.34 4.18 21.97
C THR A 209 -1.86 4.47 21.89
N ILE A 210 -1.03 3.50 22.22
CA ILE A 210 0.43 3.58 22.15
C ILE A 210 0.90 2.67 21.04
N ALA A 211 1.84 3.15 20.21
CA ALA A 211 2.43 2.34 19.14
C ALA A 211 3.94 2.54 19.06
N ASP A 212 4.65 1.44 18.82
CA ASP A 212 6.05 1.48 18.37
C ASP A 212 6.09 1.89 16.91
N LEU A 213 6.69 3.04 16.63
CA LEU A 213 6.83 3.59 15.28
C LEU A 213 8.19 3.34 14.65
N SER A 214 9.01 2.43 15.19
CA SER A 214 10.32 2.04 14.61
C SER A 214 10.19 1.39 13.23
N ALA A 215 9.04 0.78 12.97
CA ALA A 215 8.58 0.35 11.67
C ALA A 215 7.09 0.68 11.54
N VAL A 216 6.67 1.03 10.34
CA VAL A 216 5.27 1.32 10.00
C VAL A 216 4.78 0.39 8.91
N TRP A 217 3.49 0.24 8.80
CA TRP A 217 2.86 -0.49 7.72
C TRP A 217 2.33 0.47 6.67
N ALA A 218 2.60 0.17 5.39
CA ALA A 218 1.84 0.75 4.30
C ALA A 218 0.82 -0.29 3.82
N ILE A 219 -0.44 0.02 3.99
CA ILE A 219 -1.54 -0.81 3.47
C ILE A 219 -1.82 -0.33 2.06
N ILE A 220 -1.49 -1.18 1.08
CA ILE A 220 -1.68 -0.92 -0.35
C ILE A 220 -3.02 -1.46 -0.82
N ASN A 221 -3.67 -0.72 -1.72
CA ASN A 221 -4.91 -1.12 -2.36
C ASN A 221 -4.59 -1.69 -3.74
N ILE A 222 -4.87 -2.98 -3.94
CA ILE A 222 -4.61 -3.73 -5.17
C ILE A 222 -5.93 -3.97 -5.86
N TYR A 223 -6.06 -3.49 -7.10
CA TYR A 223 -7.23 -3.77 -7.93
C TYR A 223 -7.21 -5.21 -8.43
N GLU A 224 -8.39 -5.77 -8.69
CA GLU A 224 -8.56 -7.16 -9.11
C GLU A 224 -7.71 -7.52 -10.35
N SER A 225 -7.57 -6.58 -11.30
CA SER A 225 -6.75 -6.74 -12.50
C SER A 225 -5.26 -6.98 -12.23
N ASP A 226 -4.75 -6.53 -11.08
CA ASP A 226 -3.31 -6.52 -10.76
C ASP A 226 -2.91 -7.60 -9.76
N ILE A 227 -3.88 -8.32 -9.20
CA ILE A 227 -3.67 -9.34 -8.16
C ILE A 227 -2.66 -10.41 -8.60
N SER A 228 -2.77 -10.90 -9.83
CA SER A 228 -1.90 -11.96 -10.36
C SER A 228 -0.42 -11.54 -10.50
N SER A 229 -0.18 -10.22 -10.55
CA SER A 229 1.15 -9.64 -10.76
C SER A 229 1.93 -9.39 -9.47
N ILE A 230 1.32 -9.62 -8.30
CA ILE A 230 1.89 -9.29 -7.00
C ILE A 230 2.07 -10.56 -6.17
N LYS A 231 3.24 -10.67 -5.54
CA LYS A 231 3.59 -11.83 -4.69
C LYS A 231 4.12 -11.34 -3.34
N GLU A 232 3.83 -12.09 -2.27
CA GLU A 232 4.47 -11.89 -0.96
C GLU A 232 6.00 -11.98 -1.12
N GLY A 233 6.74 -11.17 -0.37
CA GLY A 233 8.19 -11.06 -0.46
C GLY A 233 8.69 -10.12 -1.56
N SER A 234 7.84 -9.59 -2.46
CA SER A 234 8.25 -8.65 -3.49
C SER A 234 8.82 -7.38 -2.87
N GLU A 235 9.97 -6.93 -3.39
CA GLU A 235 10.58 -5.66 -2.98
C GLU A 235 9.79 -4.49 -3.57
N VAL A 236 9.60 -3.47 -2.74
CA VAL A 236 8.84 -2.28 -3.12
C VAL A 236 9.62 -1.01 -2.80
N SER A 237 9.35 0.02 -3.57
CA SER A 237 9.82 1.38 -3.34
C SER A 237 8.62 2.25 -2.99
N THR A 238 8.64 2.86 -1.81
CA THR A 238 7.53 3.69 -1.32
C THR A 238 7.95 5.15 -1.33
N THR A 239 7.13 5.99 -1.92
CA THR A 239 7.24 7.45 -1.88
C THR A 239 6.09 8.00 -1.06
N ILE A 240 6.40 8.83 -0.06
CA ILE A 240 5.39 9.44 0.82
C ILE A 240 5.13 10.86 0.32
N LEU A 241 3.87 11.25 0.26
CA LEU A 241 3.47 12.56 -0.27
C LEU A 241 4.18 13.73 0.43
N SER A 242 4.44 13.61 1.74
CA SER A 242 5.16 14.62 2.53
C SER A 242 6.68 14.64 2.29
N TYR A 243 7.24 13.62 1.63
CA TYR A 243 8.67 13.47 1.36
C TYR A 243 8.89 12.95 -0.07
N PRO A 244 8.57 13.74 -1.10
CA PRO A 244 8.58 13.29 -2.51
C PRO A 244 9.97 12.90 -3.00
N ASP A 245 11.02 13.50 -2.46
CA ASP A 245 12.42 13.24 -2.86
C ASP A 245 13.04 12.04 -2.12
N ARG A 246 12.30 11.41 -1.21
CA ARG A 246 12.80 10.27 -0.44
C ARG A 246 12.10 8.99 -0.83
N ILE A 247 12.90 7.96 -1.11
CA ILE A 247 12.42 6.61 -1.42
C ILE A 247 12.64 5.74 -0.18
N PHE A 248 11.56 5.19 0.34
CA PHE A 248 11.59 4.22 1.43
C PHE A 248 11.45 2.82 0.85
N LYS A 249 12.42 1.96 1.14
CA LYS A 249 12.39 0.57 0.70
C LYS A 249 11.60 -0.28 1.69
N GLY A 250 10.83 -1.22 1.18
CA GLY A 250 10.06 -2.17 1.97
C GLY A 250 9.89 -3.48 1.22
N LYS A 251 9.13 -4.39 1.84
CA LYS A 251 8.73 -5.67 1.22
C LYS A 251 7.25 -5.90 1.48
N ILE A 252 6.58 -6.51 0.51
CA ILE A 252 5.23 -7.02 0.72
C ILE A 252 5.34 -8.19 1.71
N ASP A 253 4.82 -7.98 2.90
CA ASP A 253 4.87 -8.96 3.98
C ASP A 253 3.69 -9.92 3.92
N LYS A 254 2.50 -9.38 3.67
CA LYS A 254 1.27 -10.16 3.63
C LYS A 254 0.30 -9.60 2.58
N ILE A 255 -0.35 -10.50 1.87
CA ILE A 255 -1.49 -10.22 1.01
C ILE A 255 -2.74 -10.76 1.72
N TYR A 256 -3.76 -9.92 1.93
CA TYR A 256 -4.98 -10.34 2.59
C TYR A 256 -5.88 -11.08 1.60
N ASN A 257 -6.26 -12.32 1.92
CA ASN A 257 -7.09 -13.17 1.05
C ASN A 257 -8.58 -12.77 1.08
N MET A 258 -8.84 -11.47 1.04
CA MET A 258 -10.19 -10.92 1.08
C MET A 258 -10.24 -9.64 0.24
N ILE A 259 -11.26 -9.56 -0.61
CA ILE A 259 -11.56 -8.35 -1.38
C ILE A 259 -12.60 -7.56 -0.61
N ASP A 260 -12.32 -6.29 -0.37
CA ASP A 260 -13.29 -5.36 0.18
C ASP A 260 -14.45 -5.18 -0.79
N GLN A 261 -15.67 -5.45 -0.34
CA GLN A 261 -16.85 -5.49 -1.22
C GLN A 261 -17.28 -4.12 -1.72
N GLU A 262 -16.96 -3.06 -0.99
CA GLU A 262 -17.32 -1.69 -1.33
C GLU A 262 -16.32 -1.08 -2.31
N SER A 263 -15.04 -1.16 -2.01
CA SER A 263 -13.97 -0.57 -2.81
C SER A 263 -13.45 -1.47 -3.94
N LYS A 264 -13.81 -2.78 -3.94
CA LYS A 264 -13.36 -3.78 -4.92
C LYS A 264 -11.83 -3.90 -5.00
N VAL A 265 -11.15 -3.66 -3.88
CA VAL A 265 -9.70 -3.80 -3.78
C VAL A 265 -9.34 -4.90 -2.78
N MET A 266 -8.23 -5.54 -3.04
CA MET A 266 -7.55 -6.42 -2.10
C MET A 266 -6.44 -5.63 -1.41
N ASN A 267 -6.33 -5.77 -0.10
CA ASN A 267 -5.29 -5.10 0.65
C ASN A 267 -4.03 -5.96 0.76
N ALA A 268 -2.86 -5.31 0.72
CA ALA A 268 -1.63 -5.96 1.12
C ALA A 268 -0.81 -5.05 2.03
N ARG A 269 -0.04 -5.68 2.89
CA ARG A 269 0.78 -5.05 3.91
C ARG A 269 2.22 -4.97 3.45
N VAL A 270 2.79 -3.79 3.52
CA VAL A 270 4.21 -3.53 3.30
C VAL A 270 4.82 -3.04 4.61
N ILE A 271 5.89 -3.67 5.07
CA ILE A 271 6.63 -3.22 6.24
C ILE A 271 7.72 -2.24 5.78
N ILE A 272 7.72 -1.05 6.37
CA ILE A 272 8.67 0.02 6.07
C ILE A 272 9.44 0.36 7.35
N PRO A 273 10.75 0.14 7.41
CA PRO A 273 11.59 0.64 8.50
C PRO A 273 11.51 2.16 8.61
N ASN A 274 11.38 2.69 9.82
CA ASN A 274 11.18 4.10 10.07
C ASN A 274 12.24 4.66 11.07
N PRO A 275 13.51 4.62 10.72
CA PRO A 275 14.56 5.19 11.56
C PRO A 275 14.35 6.71 11.69
N GLY A 276 14.39 7.20 12.93
CA GLY A 276 14.14 8.62 13.21
C GLY A 276 12.68 9.03 13.20
N PHE A 277 11.74 8.06 13.08
CA PHE A 277 10.30 8.28 13.23
C PHE A 277 9.70 9.36 12.30
N LEU A 278 10.26 9.50 11.08
CA LEU A 278 9.81 10.49 10.10
C LEU A 278 8.41 10.18 9.57
N ILE A 279 8.15 8.90 9.33
CA ILE A 279 6.88 8.44 8.78
C ILE A 279 5.87 8.34 9.92
N LYS A 280 4.70 8.96 9.74
CA LYS A 280 3.64 8.97 10.74
C LYS A 280 2.41 8.19 10.25
N PRO A 281 1.71 7.46 11.13
CA PRO A 281 0.40 6.90 10.81
C PRO A 281 -0.55 7.98 10.27
N GLY A 282 -1.37 7.64 9.29
CA GLY A 282 -2.27 8.55 8.61
C GLY A 282 -1.70 9.21 7.35
N MET A 283 -0.38 9.15 7.11
CA MET A 283 0.21 9.66 5.86
C MET A 283 -0.23 8.83 4.66
N MET A 284 -0.32 9.50 3.50
CA MET A 284 -0.55 8.85 2.21
C MET A 284 0.78 8.58 1.51
N ALA A 285 0.84 7.45 0.83
CA ALA A 285 2.03 7.01 0.12
C ALA A 285 1.66 6.41 -1.25
N THR A 286 2.64 6.37 -2.14
CA THR A 286 2.59 5.59 -3.38
C THR A 286 3.63 4.48 -3.28
N VAL A 287 3.18 3.25 -3.45
CA VAL A 287 4.04 2.06 -3.42
C VAL A 287 4.25 1.57 -4.84
N ASN A 288 5.51 1.53 -5.26
CA ASN A 288 5.93 1.04 -6.56
C ASN A 288 6.42 -0.40 -6.39
N VAL A 289 5.72 -1.33 -7.00
CA VAL A 289 6.08 -2.75 -7.03
C VAL A 289 6.70 -3.07 -8.37
N SER A 290 7.90 -3.64 -8.37
CA SER A 290 8.50 -4.20 -9.58
C SER A 290 7.96 -5.60 -9.80
N ALA A 291 6.90 -5.72 -10.59
CA ALA A 291 6.41 -7.03 -11.01
C ALA A 291 7.37 -7.59 -12.07
N ARG A 292 8.00 -8.72 -11.79
CA ARG A 292 8.73 -9.45 -12.84
C ARG A 292 7.69 -9.97 -13.83
N SER A 293 7.71 -9.45 -15.05
CA SER A 293 7.01 -10.11 -16.14
C SER A 293 7.69 -11.45 -16.38
N GLU A 294 6.96 -12.54 -16.29
CA GLU A 294 7.46 -13.87 -16.66
C GLU A 294 7.68 -13.95 -18.18
N THR A 295 7.12 -13.01 -18.94
CA THR A 295 7.27 -12.91 -20.39
C THR A 295 8.10 -11.68 -20.74
N GLU A 296 9.30 -11.92 -21.22
CA GLU A 296 10.10 -10.88 -21.85
C GLU A 296 9.47 -10.50 -23.19
N LEU A 297 9.02 -9.28 -23.32
CA LEU A 297 8.42 -8.79 -24.56
C LEU A 297 9.41 -7.92 -25.32
N PRO A 298 9.44 -8.01 -26.67
CA PRO A 298 10.13 -7.06 -27.50
C PRO A 298 9.63 -5.64 -27.25
N VAL A 299 10.53 -4.69 -27.08
CA VAL A 299 10.19 -3.28 -26.82
C VAL A 299 10.73 -2.41 -27.94
N VAL A 300 9.90 -1.48 -28.37
CA VAL A 300 10.20 -0.49 -29.42
C VAL A 300 9.82 0.91 -28.96
N ASN A 301 10.39 1.93 -29.61
CA ASN A 301 9.90 3.29 -29.46
C ASN A 301 8.48 3.41 -30.04
N ALA A 302 7.54 3.90 -29.24
CA ALA A 302 6.14 4.05 -29.66
C ALA A 302 5.95 4.97 -30.87
N ARG A 303 6.92 5.84 -31.15
CA ARG A 303 6.93 6.71 -32.36
C ARG A 303 7.09 5.94 -33.64
N GLY A 304 7.70 4.73 -33.61
CA GLY A 304 7.86 3.88 -34.79
C GLY A 304 6.59 3.13 -35.22
N ILE A 305 5.53 3.20 -34.43
CA ILE A 305 4.28 2.47 -34.67
C ILE A 305 3.35 3.34 -35.52
N ILE A 306 2.78 2.72 -36.53
CA ILE A 306 1.80 3.30 -37.46
C ILE A 306 0.47 2.60 -37.16
N PHE A 307 -0.60 3.38 -37.02
CA PHE A 307 -1.95 2.86 -36.87
C PHE A 307 -2.73 3.09 -38.15
N ASP A 308 -3.18 2.01 -38.77
CA ASP A 308 -3.96 2.04 -40.00
C ASP A 308 -4.98 0.89 -40.02
N GLU A 309 -6.18 1.14 -40.53
CA GLU A 309 -7.27 0.16 -40.65
C GLU A 309 -7.48 -0.70 -39.38
N ASN A 310 -7.47 -0.05 -38.22
CA ASN A 310 -7.62 -0.71 -36.89
C ASN A 310 -6.51 -1.71 -36.53
N LYS A 311 -5.35 -1.62 -37.17
CA LYS A 311 -4.17 -2.44 -36.93
C LYS A 311 -2.94 -1.57 -36.70
N ASN A 312 -1.94 -2.17 -36.08
CA ASN A 312 -0.66 -1.50 -35.84
C ASN A 312 0.42 -2.10 -36.74
N PHE A 313 1.20 -1.24 -37.35
CA PHE A 313 2.28 -1.60 -38.27
C PHE A 313 3.59 -0.93 -37.84
N VAL A 314 4.68 -1.54 -38.22
CA VAL A 314 6.02 -0.96 -38.13
C VAL A 314 6.75 -1.19 -39.45
N LEU A 315 7.71 -0.34 -39.78
CA LEU A 315 8.59 -0.52 -40.91
C LEU A 315 9.88 -1.18 -40.42
N VAL A 316 10.12 -2.40 -40.85
CA VAL A 316 11.33 -3.16 -40.52
C VAL A 316 12.35 -3.00 -41.63
N LEU A 317 13.58 -2.66 -41.25
CA LEU A 317 14.72 -2.59 -42.16
C LEU A 317 15.52 -3.90 -42.10
N ASP A 318 15.55 -4.66 -43.18
CA ASP A 318 16.30 -5.91 -43.22
C ASP A 318 17.83 -5.70 -43.39
N SER A 319 18.59 -6.77 -43.43
CA SER A 319 20.05 -6.74 -43.59
C SER A 319 20.49 -6.28 -45.00
N ALA A 320 19.60 -6.33 -45.99
CA ALA A 320 19.84 -5.85 -47.35
C ALA A 320 19.34 -4.43 -47.57
N ASN A 321 19.07 -3.67 -46.52
CA ASN A 321 18.51 -2.32 -46.54
C ASN A 321 17.15 -2.19 -47.25
N LYS A 322 16.38 -3.30 -47.32
CA LYS A 322 15.00 -3.26 -47.82
C LYS A 322 14.03 -3.01 -46.66
N ILE A 323 13.04 -2.18 -46.89
CA ILE A 323 12.00 -1.85 -45.95
C ILE A 323 10.81 -2.78 -46.20
N ARG A 324 10.31 -3.41 -45.16
CA ARG A 324 9.07 -4.21 -45.18
C ARG A 324 8.07 -3.70 -44.14
N ILE A 325 6.81 -3.72 -44.50
CA ILE A 325 5.70 -3.45 -43.57
C ILE A 325 5.45 -4.70 -42.77
N GLN A 326 5.44 -4.57 -41.43
CA GLN A 326 5.18 -5.66 -40.51
C GLN A 326 4.02 -5.31 -39.58
N GLU A 327 2.97 -6.15 -39.58
CA GLU A 327 1.89 -6.04 -38.60
C GLU A 327 2.40 -6.44 -37.21
N VAL A 328 2.05 -5.66 -36.18
CA VAL A 328 2.45 -5.92 -34.81
C VAL A 328 1.24 -5.84 -33.86
N SER A 329 1.28 -6.64 -32.80
CA SER A 329 0.29 -6.56 -31.73
C SER A 329 0.91 -5.90 -30.51
N ILE A 330 0.31 -4.80 -30.04
CA ILE A 330 0.76 -4.10 -28.84
C ILE A 330 0.16 -4.81 -27.63
N GLY A 331 1.01 -5.34 -26.77
CA GLY A 331 0.60 -5.89 -25.49
C GLY A 331 0.41 -4.79 -24.41
N ARG A 332 1.31 -3.77 -24.43
CA ARG A 332 1.28 -2.65 -23.48
C ARG A 332 2.02 -1.45 -24.04
N LYS A 333 1.58 -0.23 -23.69
CA LYS A 333 2.27 1.02 -23.97
C LYS A 333 2.54 1.78 -22.67
N THR A 334 3.77 2.26 -22.47
CA THR A 334 4.15 3.02 -21.27
C THR A 334 5.07 4.16 -21.69
N GLY A 335 4.58 5.40 -21.61
CA GLY A 335 5.30 6.57 -22.11
C GLY A 335 5.69 6.43 -23.60
N ASP A 336 6.96 6.61 -23.92
CA ASP A 336 7.51 6.48 -25.27
C ASP A 336 7.85 5.04 -25.69
N LYS A 337 7.53 4.02 -24.86
CA LYS A 337 7.83 2.61 -25.15
C LYS A 337 6.56 1.80 -25.39
N ALA A 338 6.59 0.96 -26.42
CA ALA A 338 5.57 -0.02 -26.72
C ALA A 338 6.15 -1.43 -26.62
N TYR A 339 5.49 -2.28 -25.84
CA TYR A 339 5.81 -3.69 -25.64
C TYR A 339 4.93 -4.52 -26.56
N LEU A 340 5.54 -5.32 -27.40
CA LEU A 340 4.84 -6.06 -28.44
C LEU A 340 4.62 -7.49 -28.02
N SER A 341 3.40 -7.99 -28.18
CA SER A 341 3.06 -9.39 -27.94
C SER A 341 3.33 -10.28 -29.17
N LYS A 342 3.35 -9.68 -30.37
CA LYS A 342 3.61 -10.38 -31.64
C LYS A 342 4.18 -9.41 -32.68
N GLY A 343 4.93 -9.98 -33.65
CA GLY A 343 5.29 -9.31 -34.89
C GLY A 343 6.76 -8.96 -35.06
N LEU A 344 7.52 -8.79 -33.97
CA LEU A 344 8.97 -8.51 -34.03
C LEU A 344 9.76 -9.43 -33.10
N GLN A 345 11.04 -9.56 -33.40
CA GLN A 345 12.02 -10.25 -32.57
C GLN A 345 13.07 -9.28 -32.04
N PRO A 346 13.68 -9.55 -30.87
CA PRO A 346 14.83 -8.79 -30.41
C PRO A 346 15.94 -8.79 -31.44
N GLY A 347 16.50 -7.60 -31.72
CA GLY A 347 17.51 -7.37 -32.76
C GLY A 347 16.95 -6.86 -34.08
N ASP A 348 15.64 -6.94 -34.34
CA ASP A 348 15.04 -6.33 -35.50
C ASP A 348 15.29 -4.81 -35.51
N ARG A 349 15.50 -4.22 -36.69
CA ARG A 349 15.71 -2.79 -36.87
C ARG A 349 14.44 -2.16 -37.42
N ILE A 350 13.91 -1.16 -36.74
CA ILE A 350 12.68 -0.47 -37.15
C ILE A 350 12.95 1.01 -37.46
N ILE A 351 12.14 1.59 -38.31
CA ILE A 351 12.21 3.00 -38.70
C ILE A 351 11.30 3.79 -37.72
N ALA A 352 11.90 4.76 -37.01
CA ALA A 352 11.22 5.57 -36.00
C ALA A 352 11.03 7.04 -36.43
N SER A 353 11.35 7.38 -37.68
CA SER A 353 11.12 8.71 -38.23
C SER A 353 10.54 8.64 -39.64
N ARG A 354 9.69 9.61 -40.01
CA ARG A 354 8.99 9.69 -41.30
C ARG A 354 8.23 8.39 -41.67
N GLN A 355 7.91 7.57 -40.70
CA GLN A 355 7.36 6.24 -40.89
C GLN A 355 6.01 6.24 -41.60
N VAL A 356 5.13 7.22 -41.33
CA VAL A 356 3.82 7.33 -41.98
C VAL A 356 3.97 7.59 -43.49
N PHE A 357 4.85 8.51 -43.85
CA PHE A 357 5.13 8.81 -45.26
C PHE A 357 5.66 7.58 -46.03
N LEU A 358 6.64 6.90 -45.44
CA LEU A 358 7.20 5.68 -46.01
C LEU A 358 6.18 4.56 -46.13
N TYR A 359 5.33 4.42 -45.12
CA TYR A 359 4.24 3.43 -45.10
C TYR A 359 3.29 3.64 -46.29
N GLU A 360 2.78 4.87 -46.44
CA GLU A 360 1.89 5.20 -47.55
C GLU A 360 2.55 5.00 -48.94
N SER A 361 3.85 5.32 -49.06
CA SER A 361 4.58 5.10 -50.29
C SER A 361 4.89 3.64 -50.61
N LEU A 362 4.84 2.75 -49.63
CA LEU A 362 5.07 1.30 -49.76
C LEU A 362 3.78 0.48 -49.82
N LYS A 363 2.65 1.07 -49.39
CA LYS A 363 1.32 0.42 -49.39
C LYS A 363 0.69 0.48 -50.80
N ASN A 364 1.03 1.52 -51.58
CA ASN A 364 0.60 1.71 -52.97
C ASN A 364 1.59 1.03 -53.90
#